data_c8afacaca8874d8a402e6f3c40049f75
#
_entry.id   c8afacaca8874d8a402e6f3c40049f75
#
_cell.length_a   1.000
_cell.length_b   1.000
_cell.length_c   1.000
_cell.angle_alpha   90.00
_cell.angle_beta   90.00
_cell.angle_gamma   90.00
#
_symmetry.space_group_name_H-M   'P 1'
#
loop_
_entity.id
_entity.type
_entity.pdbx_description
1 polymer ?
#
loop_
_entity_poly.entity_id
_entity_poly.type
_entity_poly.pdbx_seq_one_letter_code
_entity_poly.pdbx_strand_id
1 'polypeptide(L)'
;VTKVRDLPVFGYQDREGHSELRFDDVRVPATNLLSEEGSGFAIAQARLGPGRIHHCMRCIGIAERALDLMCKRVTTRVAFGKPLADQGVIREWIADSRIEIEQARLLTLKSAYLMDTVGHKGASIEISAIKVVAPNMALRVVDRAIQAHGGGGVSDDFPLAEMYAGLRT
;
A
#
# COMPACT_ATOMS: atom_id res chain seq x y z
N VAL A 1 23.42 -8.07 20.25
CA VAL A 1 22.05 -7.92 19.68
C VAL A 1 21.37 -9.28 19.74
N THR A 2 20.21 -9.35 20.35
CA THR A 2 19.44 -10.59 20.48
C THR A 2 18.08 -10.41 19.80
N LYS A 3 17.69 -11.35 18.96
CA LYS A 3 16.32 -11.47 18.49
C LYS A 3 15.49 -12.10 19.60
N VAL A 4 14.56 -11.35 20.18
CA VAL A 4 13.74 -11.81 21.30
C VAL A 4 12.62 -12.72 20.81
N ARG A 5 11.90 -12.28 19.77
CA ARG A 5 10.83 -13.05 19.12
C ARG A 5 10.51 -12.48 17.74
N ASP A 6 9.86 -13.29 16.93
CA ASP A 6 9.19 -12.81 15.74
C ASP A 6 7.85 -12.17 16.08
N LEU A 7 7.48 -11.11 15.36
CA LEU A 7 6.22 -10.41 15.51
C LEU A 7 5.27 -10.84 14.37
N PRO A 8 4.21 -11.62 14.67
CA PRO A 8 3.20 -11.93 13.66
C PRO A 8 2.42 -10.66 13.32
N VAL A 9 2.63 -10.15 12.12
CA VAL A 9 1.96 -8.95 11.61
C VAL A 9 0.85 -9.36 10.66
N PHE A 10 -0.29 -8.70 10.71
CA PHE A 10 -1.43 -8.96 9.84
C PHE A 10 -1.02 -8.97 8.36
N GLY A 11 -1.33 -10.05 7.65
CA GLY A 11 -0.89 -10.28 6.28
C GLY A 11 0.51 -10.86 6.12
N TYR A 12 1.26 -11.06 7.22
CA TYR A 12 2.64 -11.58 7.21
C TYR A 12 2.90 -12.55 8.36
N GLN A 13 1.86 -13.25 8.84
CA GLN A 13 1.98 -14.15 10.00
C GLN A 13 3.00 -15.27 9.80
N ASP A 14 3.12 -15.76 8.57
CA ASP A 14 3.99 -16.88 8.22
C ASP A 14 5.31 -16.44 7.58
N ARG A 15 5.60 -15.13 7.57
CA ARG A 15 6.82 -14.58 6.96
C ARG A 15 7.74 -14.01 8.03
N GLU A 16 9.01 -14.36 7.95
CA GLU A 16 10.05 -13.66 8.70
C GLU A 16 10.18 -12.21 8.20
N GLY A 17 10.46 -11.26 9.09
CA GLY A 17 10.70 -9.87 8.68
C GLY A 17 10.40 -8.83 9.74
N HIS A 18 9.53 -9.12 10.70
CA HIS A 18 9.26 -8.26 11.84
C HIS A 18 9.72 -8.97 13.10
N SER A 19 10.59 -8.35 13.88
CA SER A 19 11.16 -8.96 15.08
C SER A 19 11.33 -7.95 16.20
N GLU A 20 11.19 -8.39 17.42
CA GLU A 20 11.61 -7.66 18.61
C GLU A 20 13.11 -7.90 18.83
N LEU A 21 13.89 -6.83 18.83
CA LEU A 21 15.32 -6.87 19.02
C LEU A 21 15.72 -6.21 20.32
N ARG A 22 16.69 -6.81 21.00
CA ARG A 22 17.30 -6.27 22.20
C ARG A 22 18.78 -5.99 21.98
N PHE A 23 19.20 -4.79 22.36
CA PHE A 23 20.58 -4.31 22.24
C PHE A 23 21.12 -4.12 23.68
N ASP A 24 22.01 -5.02 24.13
CA ASP A 24 22.67 -4.96 25.43
C ASP A 24 24.17 -4.74 25.20
N ASP A 25 24.71 -3.65 25.68
CA ASP A 25 26.14 -3.30 25.60
C ASP A 25 26.79 -3.56 24.22
N VAL A 26 26.06 -3.26 23.15
CA VAL A 26 26.55 -3.49 21.79
C VAL A 26 27.65 -2.47 21.47
N ARG A 27 28.88 -2.96 21.27
CA ARG A 27 30.02 -2.15 20.87
C ARG A 27 30.24 -2.26 19.37
N VAL A 28 30.40 -1.13 18.73
CA VAL A 28 30.70 -1.02 17.30
C VAL A 28 31.85 -0.05 17.10
N PRO A 29 32.63 -0.15 16.01
CA PRO A 29 33.64 0.84 15.69
C PRO A 29 33.05 2.25 15.55
N ALA A 30 33.73 3.27 16.05
CA ALA A 30 33.28 4.67 15.91
C ALA A 30 33.10 5.11 14.44
N THR A 31 33.85 4.49 13.53
CA THR A 31 33.72 4.69 12.08
C THR A 31 32.36 4.25 11.51
N ASN A 32 31.56 3.49 12.25
CA ASN A 32 30.19 3.11 11.84
C ASN A 32 29.17 4.21 12.13
N LEU A 33 29.58 5.31 12.75
CA LEU A 33 28.70 6.47 12.94
C LEU A 33 28.33 7.06 11.56
N LEU A 34 27.03 7.14 11.29
CA LEU A 34 26.48 7.78 10.09
C LEU A 34 26.20 9.25 10.40
N SER A 35 26.90 10.16 9.71
CA SER A 35 26.80 11.60 9.94
C SER A 35 27.26 12.00 11.36
N GLU A 36 26.54 12.81 12.09
CA GLU A 36 26.88 13.33 13.41
C GLU A 36 26.07 12.64 14.52
N GLU A 37 26.57 12.68 15.75
CA GLU A 37 25.80 12.24 16.92
C GLU A 37 24.47 13.00 17.01
N GLY A 38 23.38 12.26 17.29
CA GLY A 38 22.03 12.84 17.38
C GLY A 38 21.31 13.03 16.04
N SER A 39 21.95 12.80 14.87
CA SER A 39 21.37 13.01 13.54
C SER A 39 20.44 11.90 13.05
N GLY A 40 20.25 10.81 13.83
CA GLY A 40 19.49 9.61 13.40
C GLY A 40 18.08 9.92 12.90
N PHE A 41 17.35 10.82 13.56
CA PHE A 41 16.01 11.23 13.12
C PHE A 41 16.04 11.97 11.77
N ALA A 42 17.00 12.87 11.58
CA ALA A 42 17.15 13.61 10.32
C ALA A 42 17.48 12.65 9.16
N ILE A 43 18.36 11.66 9.38
CA ILE A 43 18.68 10.61 8.42
C ILE A 43 17.42 9.80 8.05
N ALA A 44 16.63 9.39 9.05
CA ALA A 44 15.38 8.66 8.84
C ALA A 44 14.38 9.48 8.01
N GLN A 45 14.21 10.76 8.30
CA GLN A 45 13.28 11.64 7.58
C GLN A 45 13.71 11.88 6.13
N ALA A 46 15.00 12.01 5.87
CA ALA A 46 15.53 12.14 4.50
C ALA A 46 15.18 10.91 3.63
N ARG A 47 15.17 9.72 4.23
CA ARG A 47 14.81 8.46 3.54
C ARG A 47 13.30 8.29 3.38
N LEU A 48 12.52 8.73 4.36
CA LEU A 48 11.06 8.50 4.39
C LEU A 48 10.29 9.34 3.36
N GLY A 49 10.75 10.53 3.00
CA GLY A 49 10.10 11.36 1.99
C GLY A 49 9.94 10.64 0.64
N PRO A 50 11.03 10.29 -0.05
CA PRO A 50 10.99 9.51 -1.29
C PRO A 50 10.31 8.16 -1.11
N GLY A 51 10.53 7.50 0.03
CA GLY A 51 9.91 6.21 0.36
C GLY A 51 8.38 6.27 0.37
N ARG A 52 7.78 7.38 0.85
CA ARG A 52 6.32 7.56 0.84
C ARG A 52 5.76 7.63 -0.57
N ILE A 53 6.41 8.35 -1.49
CA ILE A 53 5.99 8.42 -2.90
C ILE A 53 6.04 7.02 -3.53
N HIS A 54 7.12 6.28 -3.32
CA HIS A 54 7.27 4.91 -3.80
C HIS A 54 6.16 3.98 -3.28
N HIS A 55 5.89 4.01 -1.98
CA HIS A 55 4.81 3.19 -1.40
C HIS A 55 3.43 3.56 -1.94
N CYS A 56 3.15 4.84 -2.17
CA CYS A 56 1.89 5.27 -2.77
C CYS A 56 1.72 4.74 -4.21
N MET A 57 2.79 4.72 -5.03
CA MET A 57 2.74 4.10 -6.35
C MET A 57 2.51 2.58 -6.27
N ARG A 58 3.07 1.90 -5.28
CA ARG A 58 2.76 0.48 -5.06
C ARG A 58 1.29 0.26 -4.70
N CYS A 59 0.71 1.10 -3.84
CA CYS A 59 -0.73 1.05 -3.54
C CYS A 59 -1.58 1.22 -4.81
N ILE A 60 -1.22 2.15 -5.69
CA ILE A 60 -1.88 2.35 -6.98
C ILE A 60 -1.77 1.09 -7.86
N GLY A 61 -0.59 0.48 -7.96
CA GLY A 61 -0.40 -0.75 -8.71
C GLY A 61 -1.23 -1.93 -8.19
N ILE A 62 -1.35 -2.06 -6.86
CA ILE A 62 -2.22 -3.07 -6.23
C ILE A 62 -3.69 -2.80 -6.57
N ALA A 63 -4.14 -1.54 -6.48
CA ALA A 63 -5.51 -1.16 -6.82
C ALA A 63 -5.83 -1.44 -8.30
N GLU A 64 -4.92 -1.14 -9.24
CA GLU A 64 -5.07 -1.47 -10.66
C GLU A 64 -5.26 -2.97 -10.88
N ARG A 65 -4.43 -3.78 -10.23
CA ARG A 65 -4.53 -5.23 -10.34
C ARG A 65 -5.84 -5.77 -9.75
N ALA A 66 -6.28 -5.22 -8.62
CA ALA A 66 -7.55 -5.61 -8.00
C ALA A 66 -8.74 -5.24 -8.89
N LEU A 67 -8.73 -4.06 -9.52
CA LEU A 67 -9.75 -3.63 -10.48
C LEU A 67 -9.78 -4.54 -11.71
N ASP A 68 -8.63 -4.92 -12.27
CA ASP A 68 -8.55 -5.87 -13.40
C ASP A 68 -9.14 -7.23 -13.04
N LEU A 69 -8.80 -7.76 -11.86
CA LEU A 69 -9.37 -9.01 -11.35
C LEU A 69 -10.89 -8.91 -11.16
N MET A 70 -11.38 -7.80 -10.61
CA MET A 70 -12.81 -7.54 -10.46
C MET A 70 -13.51 -7.52 -11.81
N CYS A 71 -13.00 -6.79 -12.81
CA CYS A 71 -13.56 -6.72 -14.15
C CYS A 71 -13.65 -8.11 -14.81
N LYS A 72 -12.59 -8.90 -14.71
CA LYS A 72 -12.57 -10.29 -15.22
C LYS A 72 -13.60 -11.17 -14.52
N ARG A 73 -13.72 -11.04 -13.21
CA ARG A 73 -14.67 -11.83 -12.42
C ARG A 73 -16.11 -11.53 -12.79
N VAL A 74 -16.48 -10.26 -12.84
CA VAL A 74 -17.88 -9.85 -13.01
C VAL A 74 -18.42 -10.10 -14.40
N THR A 75 -17.55 -10.16 -15.43
CA THR A 75 -17.94 -10.50 -16.80
C THR A 75 -18.17 -12.00 -16.99
N THR A 76 -17.49 -12.85 -16.21
CA THR A 76 -17.56 -14.31 -16.35
C THR A 76 -18.53 -14.96 -15.37
N ARG A 77 -18.73 -14.38 -14.18
CA ARG A 77 -19.60 -14.92 -13.13
C ARG A 77 -21.06 -14.60 -13.38
N VAL A 78 -21.86 -15.63 -13.59
CA VAL A 78 -23.33 -15.53 -13.63
C VAL A 78 -23.89 -15.82 -12.25
N ALA A 79 -24.73 -14.92 -11.74
CA ALA A 79 -25.51 -15.10 -10.52
C ALA A 79 -26.86 -14.38 -10.68
N PHE A 80 -27.92 -14.93 -10.08
CA PHE A 80 -29.28 -14.38 -10.21
C PHE A 80 -29.74 -14.27 -11.67
N GLY A 81 -29.36 -15.23 -12.51
CA GLY A 81 -29.78 -15.35 -13.90
C GLY A 81 -29.05 -14.48 -14.92
N LYS A 82 -28.04 -13.67 -14.50
CA LYS A 82 -27.28 -12.77 -15.38
C LYS A 82 -25.84 -12.59 -14.92
N PRO A 83 -24.93 -12.11 -15.81
CA PRO A 83 -23.58 -11.73 -15.38
C PRO A 83 -23.60 -10.69 -14.27
N LEU A 84 -22.64 -10.76 -13.34
CA LEU A 84 -22.51 -9.75 -12.27
C LEU A 84 -22.29 -8.35 -12.84
N ALA A 85 -21.64 -8.23 -13.99
CA ALA A 85 -21.44 -6.97 -14.70
C ALA A 85 -22.75 -6.24 -15.07
N ASP A 86 -23.89 -6.94 -15.11
CA ASP A 86 -25.21 -6.34 -15.38
C ASP A 86 -25.88 -5.76 -14.14
N GLN A 87 -25.27 -5.89 -12.95
CA GLN A 87 -25.73 -5.24 -11.73
C GLN A 87 -25.25 -3.79 -11.68
N GLY A 88 -26.16 -2.85 -11.39
CA GLY A 88 -25.86 -1.42 -11.35
C GLY A 88 -24.75 -1.05 -10.36
N VAL A 89 -24.81 -1.64 -9.16
CA VAL A 89 -23.80 -1.43 -8.11
C VAL A 89 -22.39 -1.88 -8.53
N ILE A 90 -22.28 -2.94 -9.33
CA ILE A 90 -20.98 -3.42 -9.83
C ILE A 90 -20.39 -2.41 -10.82
N ARG A 91 -21.23 -1.85 -11.72
CA ARG A 91 -20.79 -0.81 -12.66
C ARG A 91 -20.35 0.46 -11.94
N GLU A 92 -21.07 0.87 -10.91
CA GLU A 92 -20.71 1.99 -10.04
C GLU A 92 -19.35 1.74 -9.37
N TRP A 93 -19.13 0.58 -8.76
CA TRP A 93 -17.85 0.22 -8.13
C TRP A 93 -16.67 0.26 -9.10
N ILE A 94 -16.87 -0.19 -10.35
CA ILE A 94 -15.82 -0.13 -11.38
C ILE A 94 -15.50 1.32 -11.74
N ALA A 95 -16.55 2.14 -11.97
CA ALA A 95 -16.38 3.55 -12.33
C ALA A 95 -15.69 4.34 -11.22
N ASP A 96 -16.17 4.21 -9.97
CA ASP A 96 -15.58 4.86 -8.81
C ASP A 96 -14.14 4.43 -8.60
N SER A 97 -13.86 3.12 -8.71
CA SER A 97 -12.49 2.61 -8.55
C SER A 97 -11.54 3.21 -9.58
N ARG A 98 -11.97 3.33 -10.83
CA ARG A 98 -11.16 3.96 -11.89
C ARG A 98 -10.91 5.44 -11.59
N ILE A 99 -11.94 6.18 -11.21
CA ILE A 99 -11.83 7.59 -10.86
C ILE A 99 -10.89 7.79 -9.67
N GLU A 100 -11.08 7.04 -8.59
CA GLU A 100 -10.26 7.14 -7.38
C GLU A 100 -8.79 6.80 -7.64
N ILE A 101 -8.51 5.78 -8.46
CA ILE A 101 -7.14 5.41 -8.85
C ILE A 101 -6.46 6.55 -9.60
N GLU A 102 -7.15 7.16 -10.59
CA GLU A 102 -6.56 8.26 -11.36
C GLU A 102 -6.33 9.51 -10.50
N GLN A 103 -7.25 9.85 -9.61
CA GLN A 103 -7.04 10.95 -8.64
C GLN A 103 -5.80 10.72 -7.77
N ALA A 104 -5.65 9.52 -7.21
CA ALA A 104 -4.49 9.16 -6.40
C ALA A 104 -3.19 9.17 -7.21
N ARG A 105 -3.23 8.69 -8.45
CA ARG A 105 -2.10 8.67 -9.37
C ARG A 105 -1.62 10.09 -9.69
N LEU A 106 -2.52 10.98 -10.09
CA LEU A 106 -2.18 12.35 -10.43
C LEU A 106 -1.59 13.11 -9.23
N LEU A 107 -2.15 12.93 -8.04
CA LEU A 107 -1.60 13.53 -6.84
C LEU A 107 -0.22 12.98 -6.50
N THR A 108 0.01 11.68 -6.69
CA THR A 108 1.31 11.04 -6.46
C THR A 108 2.36 11.52 -7.47
N LEU A 109 1.98 11.65 -8.75
CA LEU A 109 2.87 12.21 -9.78
C LEU A 109 3.18 13.68 -9.52
N LYS A 110 2.21 14.48 -9.07
CA LYS A 110 2.45 15.86 -8.61
C LYS A 110 3.47 15.90 -7.48
N SER A 111 3.33 15.00 -6.50
CA SER A 111 4.26 14.92 -5.37
C SER A 111 5.68 14.58 -5.82
N ALA A 112 5.83 13.65 -6.78
CA ALA A 112 7.11 13.29 -7.36
C ALA A 112 7.73 14.48 -8.12
N TYR A 113 6.96 15.16 -8.95
CA TYR A 113 7.39 16.36 -9.67
C TYR A 113 7.88 17.47 -8.72
N LEU A 114 7.13 17.74 -7.65
CA LEU A 114 7.54 18.73 -6.65
C LEU A 114 8.79 18.28 -5.90
N MET A 115 8.93 16.98 -5.61
CA MET A 115 10.15 16.45 -4.99
C MET A 115 11.40 16.75 -5.85
N ASP A 116 11.27 16.61 -7.18
CA ASP A 116 12.36 16.86 -8.13
C ASP A 116 12.64 18.36 -8.35
N THR A 117 11.63 19.22 -8.25
CA THR A 117 11.76 20.64 -8.59
C THR A 117 12.01 21.56 -7.39
N VAL A 118 11.37 21.31 -6.25
CA VAL A 118 11.48 22.15 -5.05
C VAL A 118 12.01 21.40 -3.83
N GLY A 119 12.29 20.12 -3.97
CA GLY A 119 12.86 19.26 -2.94
C GLY A 119 11.89 18.83 -1.86
N HIS A 120 12.38 17.99 -0.92
CA HIS A 120 11.55 17.35 0.12
C HIS A 120 10.78 18.35 0.99
N LYS A 121 11.40 19.46 1.39
CA LYS A 121 10.75 20.47 2.24
C LYS A 121 9.60 21.17 1.51
N GLY A 122 9.81 21.53 0.24
CA GLY A 122 8.81 22.17 -0.59
C GLY A 122 7.63 21.26 -0.96
N ALA A 123 7.87 19.96 -1.07
CA ALA A 123 6.85 18.95 -1.40
C ALA A 123 6.18 18.30 -0.17
N SER A 124 6.46 18.75 1.04
CA SER A 124 6.08 18.07 2.30
C SER A 124 4.56 17.89 2.48
N ILE A 125 3.77 18.86 2.03
CA ILE A 125 2.30 18.82 2.10
C ILE A 125 1.76 17.71 1.18
N GLU A 126 2.18 17.70 -0.09
CA GLU A 126 1.74 16.71 -1.08
C GLU A 126 2.20 15.30 -0.69
N ILE A 127 3.46 15.15 -0.21
CA ILE A 127 3.97 13.87 0.29
C ILE A 127 3.14 13.36 1.48
N SER A 128 2.66 14.24 2.36
CA SER A 128 1.79 13.87 3.46
C SER A 128 0.38 13.52 2.96
N ALA A 129 -0.16 14.28 2.03
CA ALA A 129 -1.49 14.07 1.45
C ALA A 129 -1.59 12.73 0.71
N ILE A 130 -0.61 12.37 -0.12
CA ILE A 130 -0.64 11.08 -0.83
C ILE A 130 -0.60 9.89 0.12
N LYS A 131 0.08 10.01 1.27
CA LYS A 131 0.14 8.95 2.28
C LYS A 131 -1.21 8.69 2.95
N VAL A 132 -2.13 9.64 2.89
CA VAL A 132 -3.52 9.46 3.31
C VAL A 132 -4.38 8.94 2.15
N VAL A 133 -4.27 9.56 0.99
CA VAL A 133 -5.15 9.29 -0.16
C VAL A 133 -4.90 7.90 -0.77
N ALA A 134 -3.66 7.57 -1.11
CA ALA A 134 -3.36 6.36 -1.88
C ALA A 134 -3.66 5.05 -1.13
N PRO A 135 -3.28 4.85 0.15
CA PRO A 135 -3.64 3.61 0.85
C PRO A 135 -5.14 3.48 1.11
N ASN A 136 -5.84 4.57 1.43
CA ASN A 136 -7.29 4.51 1.63
C ASN A 136 -8.04 4.18 0.34
N MET A 137 -7.63 4.76 -0.79
CA MET A 137 -8.14 4.42 -2.11
C MET A 137 -7.91 2.94 -2.42
N ALA A 138 -6.67 2.46 -2.25
CA ALA A 138 -6.32 1.08 -2.58
C ALA A 138 -7.12 0.07 -1.75
N LEU A 139 -7.32 0.33 -0.45
CA LEU A 139 -8.16 -0.51 0.42
C LEU A 139 -9.60 -0.57 -0.08
N ARG A 140 -10.22 0.56 -0.47
CA ARG A 140 -11.60 0.57 -1.01
C ARG A 140 -11.71 -0.22 -2.31
N VAL A 141 -10.74 -0.07 -3.21
CA VAL A 141 -10.75 -0.81 -4.48
C VAL A 141 -10.60 -2.31 -4.27
N VAL A 142 -9.67 -2.72 -3.41
CA VAL A 142 -9.48 -4.14 -3.08
C VAL A 142 -10.71 -4.72 -2.36
N ASP A 143 -11.33 -3.97 -1.45
CA ASP A 143 -12.56 -4.39 -0.75
C ASP A 143 -13.72 -4.63 -1.72
N ARG A 144 -13.94 -3.71 -2.67
CA ARG A 144 -14.94 -3.90 -3.75
C ARG A 144 -14.63 -5.15 -4.60
N ALA A 145 -13.36 -5.39 -4.90
CA ALA A 145 -12.93 -6.58 -5.64
C ALA A 145 -13.19 -7.86 -4.84
N ILE A 146 -12.88 -7.89 -3.54
CA ILE A 146 -13.20 -9.00 -2.63
C ILE A 146 -14.71 -9.27 -2.65
N GLN A 147 -15.52 -8.24 -2.48
CA GLN A 147 -16.97 -8.36 -2.47
C GLN A 147 -17.51 -8.93 -3.80
N ALA A 148 -16.98 -8.49 -4.94
CA ALA A 148 -17.35 -9.01 -6.25
C ALA A 148 -16.96 -10.49 -6.47
N HIS A 149 -15.94 -10.98 -5.78
CA HIS A 149 -15.53 -12.39 -5.81
C HIS A 149 -16.34 -13.27 -4.86
N GLY A 150 -17.05 -12.68 -3.88
CA GLY A 150 -17.79 -13.41 -2.84
C GLY A 150 -16.82 -14.22 -1.95
N GLY A 151 -17.19 -15.43 -1.56
CA GLY A 151 -16.34 -16.29 -0.72
C GLY A 151 -14.94 -16.55 -1.28
N GLY A 152 -14.77 -16.57 -2.60
CA GLY A 152 -13.45 -16.69 -3.22
C GLY A 152 -12.54 -15.49 -2.95
N GLY A 153 -13.11 -14.30 -2.75
CA GLY A 153 -12.33 -13.08 -2.48
C GLY A 153 -11.59 -13.08 -1.14
N VAL A 154 -12.02 -13.92 -0.20
CA VAL A 154 -11.39 -14.07 1.12
C VAL A 154 -10.62 -15.39 1.26
N SER A 155 -10.52 -16.16 0.18
CA SER A 155 -9.75 -17.40 0.09
C SER A 155 -8.39 -17.17 -0.57
N ASP A 156 -7.50 -18.14 -0.47
CA ASP A 156 -6.19 -18.12 -1.13
C ASP A 156 -6.25 -18.43 -2.64
N ASP A 157 -7.44 -18.75 -3.19
CA ASP A 157 -7.64 -18.95 -4.63
C ASP A 157 -7.43 -17.65 -5.44
N PHE A 158 -7.60 -16.51 -4.79
CA PHE A 158 -7.38 -15.18 -5.35
C PHE A 158 -6.48 -14.35 -4.43
N PRO A 159 -5.60 -13.48 -4.96
CA PRO A 159 -4.64 -12.74 -4.15
C PRO A 159 -5.25 -11.56 -3.37
N LEU A 160 -6.58 -11.41 -3.38
CA LEU A 160 -7.25 -10.21 -2.88
C LEU A 160 -7.17 -10.06 -1.35
N ALA A 161 -7.33 -11.16 -0.60
CA ALA A 161 -7.21 -11.15 0.85
C ALA A 161 -5.78 -10.78 1.29
N GLU A 162 -4.75 -11.35 0.65
CA GLU A 162 -3.35 -10.99 0.88
C GLU A 162 -3.08 -9.52 0.51
N MET A 163 -3.60 -9.04 -0.62
CA MET A 163 -3.49 -7.63 -1.03
C MET A 163 -4.09 -6.69 0.01
N TYR A 164 -5.29 -7.01 0.52
CA TYR A 164 -5.97 -6.21 1.53
C TYR A 164 -5.15 -6.16 2.83
N ALA A 165 -4.71 -7.31 3.32
CA ALA A 165 -3.91 -7.41 4.52
C ALA A 165 -2.57 -6.65 4.39
N GLY A 166 -1.86 -6.82 3.26
CA GLY A 166 -0.60 -6.13 2.98
C GLY A 166 -0.73 -4.62 2.83
N LEU A 167 -1.88 -4.11 2.38
CA LEU A 167 -2.16 -2.67 2.32
C LEU A 167 -2.41 -2.05 3.70
N ARG A 168 -2.83 -2.84 4.69
CA ARG A 168 -3.04 -2.39 6.07
C ARG A 168 -1.75 -2.29 6.87
N THR A 169 -0.73 -3.05 6.50
CA THR A 169 0.60 -3.05 7.12
C THR A 169 1.46 -1.95 6.55
#